data_1b33818cd63e2cc1e84e932e2be338bc
#
_entry.id   1b33818cd63e2cc1e84e932e2be338bc
#
_cell.length_a   1.000
_cell.length_b   1.000
_cell.length_c   1.000
_cell.angle_alpha   90.00
_cell.angle_beta   90.00
_cell.angle_gamma   90.00
#
_symmetry.space_group_name_H-M   'P 1'
#
loop_
_entity.id
_entity.type
_entity.pdbx_description
1 polymer ?
#
loop_
_entity_poly.entity_id
_entity_poly.type
_entity_poly.pdbx_seq_one_letter_code
_entity_poly.pdbx_strand_id
1 'polypeptide(L)'
;TDLESLVAPIALYPDQLLAELLVASTYPLEVVQAARWLETKPDLATLSSKDWDASIMRLTAVPQVVKMMNDHLDWTTQLGDTFLSKPSEVMDAIQKLRKRATDSGFLKDTPEQKVTAKAVSAEQPAEGTWATEGTSVESGGATIKATPAVMKREVITIEPAKTDTVYVPQYNP
;
A
#
# COMPACT_ATOMS: atom_id res chain seq x y z
N THR A 1 -15.81 -0.18 -10.02
CA THR A 1 -15.32 -0.90 -8.84
C THR A 1 -14.75 0.13 -7.91
N ASP A 2 -15.25 0.17 -6.71
CA ASP A 2 -14.77 1.11 -5.71
C ASP A 2 -13.36 0.69 -5.28
N LEU A 3 -12.44 1.65 -5.30
CA LEU A 3 -11.04 1.44 -4.94
C LEU A 3 -10.89 0.92 -3.50
N GLU A 4 -11.75 1.39 -2.60
CA GLU A 4 -11.79 0.92 -1.22
C GLU A 4 -12.15 -0.58 -1.14
N SER A 5 -13.09 -1.04 -1.96
CA SER A 5 -13.44 -2.47 -2.02
C SER A 5 -12.30 -3.33 -2.55
N LEU A 6 -11.52 -2.80 -3.50
CA LEU A 6 -10.36 -3.49 -4.05
C LEU A 6 -9.26 -3.71 -3.01
N VAL A 7 -8.97 -2.70 -2.18
CA VAL A 7 -7.90 -2.77 -1.18
C VAL A 7 -8.34 -3.26 0.20
N ALA A 8 -9.66 -3.40 0.44
CA ALA A 8 -10.19 -3.82 1.73
C ALA A 8 -9.57 -5.12 2.27
N PRO A 9 -9.35 -6.17 1.47
CA PRO A 9 -8.78 -7.43 1.97
C PRO A 9 -7.37 -7.29 2.56
N ILE A 10 -6.63 -6.25 2.15
CA ILE A 10 -5.21 -6.08 2.49
C ILE A 10 -4.91 -4.81 3.30
N ALA A 11 -5.89 -3.92 3.44
CA ALA A 11 -5.68 -2.59 4.05
C ALA A 11 -5.11 -2.65 5.47
N LEU A 12 -5.43 -3.70 6.23
CA LEU A 12 -4.99 -3.87 7.61
C LEU A 12 -3.73 -4.74 7.76
N TYR A 13 -3.10 -5.13 6.67
CA TYR A 13 -1.83 -5.85 6.72
C TYR A 13 -0.72 -4.95 7.25
N PRO A 14 0.29 -5.52 7.94
CA PRO A 14 1.50 -4.78 8.31
C PRO A 14 2.12 -4.08 7.11
N ASP A 15 2.69 -2.89 7.31
CA ASP A 15 3.16 -2.02 6.23
C ASP A 15 4.15 -2.71 5.29
N GLN A 16 5.09 -3.47 5.83
CA GLN A 16 6.08 -4.18 5.02
C GLN A 16 5.42 -5.25 4.14
N LEU A 17 4.52 -6.05 4.72
CA LEU A 17 3.81 -7.09 3.98
C LEU A 17 2.92 -6.47 2.90
N LEU A 18 2.24 -5.37 3.21
CA LEU A 18 1.41 -4.63 2.26
C LEU A 18 2.23 -4.11 1.08
N ALA A 19 3.39 -3.51 1.35
CA ALA A 19 4.28 -3.01 0.30
C ALA A 19 4.74 -4.13 -0.64
N GLU A 20 5.17 -5.26 -0.08
CA GLU A 20 5.58 -6.43 -0.88
C GLU A 20 4.42 -6.98 -1.72
N LEU A 21 3.21 -7.05 -1.15
CA LEU A 21 2.02 -7.54 -1.84
C LEU A 21 1.62 -6.62 -3.01
N LEU A 22 1.65 -5.30 -2.81
CA LEU A 22 1.32 -4.34 -3.86
C LEU A 22 2.28 -4.45 -5.04
N VAL A 23 3.57 -4.56 -4.79
CA VAL A 23 4.57 -4.77 -5.86
C VAL A 23 4.36 -6.13 -6.51
N ALA A 24 4.19 -7.20 -5.73
CA ALA A 24 3.99 -8.55 -6.24
C ALA A 24 2.74 -8.67 -7.11
N SER A 25 1.68 -7.91 -6.84
CA SER A 25 0.45 -7.91 -7.64
C SER A 25 0.68 -7.45 -9.09
N THR A 26 1.78 -6.75 -9.35
CA THR A 26 2.18 -6.35 -10.71
C THR A 26 2.87 -7.47 -11.50
N TYR A 27 3.14 -8.60 -10.84
CA TYR A 27 3.76 -9.81 -11.43
C TYR A 27 2.84 -11.05 -11.28
N PRO A 28 1.63 -11.04 -11.83
CA PRO A 28 0.64 -12.10 -11.59
C PRO A 28 1.12 -13.49 -12.04
N LEU A 29 1.93 -13.59 -13.08
CA LEU A 29 2.50 -14.86 -13.52
C LEU A 29 3.44 -15.44 -12.48
N GLU A 30 4.29 -14.61 -11.88
CA GLU A 30 5.22 -15.05 -10.83
C GLU A 30 4.48 -15.46 -9.56
N VAL A 31 3.37 -14.81 -9.23
CA VAL A 31 2.48 -15.22 -8.13
C VAL A 31 2.00 -16.66 -8.35
N VAL A 32 1.53 -16.98 -9.55
CA VAL A 32 1.10 -18.35 -9.91
C VAL A 32 2.25 -19.34 -9.79
N GLN A 33 3.42 -18.97 -10.29
CA GLN A 33 4.61 -19.84 -10.23
C GLN A 33 5.05 -20.08 -8.79
N ALA A 34 5.05 -19.03 -7.96
CA ALA A 34 5.40 -19.14 -6.55
C ALA A 34 4.39 -19.98 -5.76
N ALA A 35 3.10 -19.82 -6.03
CA ALA A 35 2.05 -20.61 -5.39
C ALA A 35 2.23 -22.12 -5.71
N ARG A 36 2.42 -22.46 -6.99
CA ARG A 36 2.67 -23.85 -7.41
C ARG A 36 3.95 -24.42 -6.80
N TRP A 37 5.01 -23.62 -6.75
CA TRP A 37 6.26 -24.04 -6.13
C TRP A 37 6.07 -24.32 -4.63
N LEU A 38 5.36 -23.47 -3.90
CA LEU A 38 5.07 -23.66 -2.47
C LEU A 38 4.22 -24.91 -2.21
N GLU A 39 3.30 -25.28 -3.10
CA GLU A 39 2.50 -26.51 -3.00
C GLU A 39 3.36 -27.78 -2.97
N THR A 40 4.52 -27.74 -3.62
CA THR A 40 5.46 -28.89 -3.61
C THR A 40 6.21 -29.05 -2.28
N LYS A 41 6.00 -28.17 -1.31
CA LYS A 41 6.75 -28.10 -0.05
C LYS A 41 8.26 -28.10 -0.27
N PRO A 42 8.77 -27.13 -1.04
CA PRO A 42 10.15 -27.12 -1.49
C PRO A 42 11.12 -26.83 -0.34
N ASP A 43 12.39 -27.19 -0.59
CA ASP A 43 13.47 -26.66 0.24
C ASP A 43 13.64 -25.17 -0.05
N LEU A 44 13.43 -24.33 0.98
CA LEU A 44 13.52 -22.87 0.88
C LEU A 44 14.92 -22.39 0.48
N ALA A 45 15.96 -23.20 0.68
CA ALA A 45 17.30 -22.91 0.18
C ALA A 45 17.34 -22.79 -1.36
N THR A 46 16.40 -23.44 -2.08
CA THR A 46 16.32 -23.35 -3.54
C THR A 46 15.63 -22.08 -4.04
N LEU A 47 15.09 -21.26 -3.15
CA LEU A 47 14.43 -19.98 -3.50
C LEU A 47 15.38 -19.04 -4.25
N SER A 48 16.65 -18.99 -3.84
CA SER A 48 17.66 -18.14 -4.48
C SER A 48 17.94 -18.49 -5.96
N SER A 49 17.54 -19.67 -6.40
CA SER A 49 17.65 -20.10 -7.80
C SER A 49 16.47 -19.63 -8.68
N LYS A 50 15.46 -19.03 -8.09
CA LYS A 50 14.30 -18.52 -8.82
C LYS A 50 14.59 -17.13 -9.36
N ASP A 51 14.19 -16.91 -10.59
CA ASP A 51 14.31 -15.63 -11.28
C ASP A 51 12.98 -14.86 -11.16
N TRP A 52 12.57 -14.63 -9.89
CA TRP A 52 11.36 -13.87 -9.56
C TRP A 52 11.71 -12.50 -8.99
N ASP A 53 10.77 -11.57 -9.10
CA ASP A 53 10.88 -10.29 -8.41
C ASP A 53 11.12 -10.48 -6.91
N ALA A 54 11.89 -9.57 -6.32
CA ALA A 54 12.23 -9.64 -4.90
C ALA A 54 11.00 -9.63 -3.98
N SER A 55 9.92 -8.96 -4.38
CA SER A 55 8.66 -8.95 -3.64
C SER A 55 8.02 -10.33 -3.58
N ILE A 56 8.01 -11.05 -4.70
CA ILE A 56 7.52 -12.43 -4.78
C ILE A 56 8.35 -13.35 -3.88
N MET A 57 9.68 -13.23 -3.97
CA MET A 57 10.59 -14.04 -3.16
C MET A 57 10.36 -13.82 -1.66
N ARG A 58 10.14 -12.57 -1.23
CA ARG A 58 9.85 -12.26 0.18
C ARG A 58 8.48 -12.77 0.62
N LEU A 59 7.47 -12.70 -0.25
CA LEU A 59 6.13 -13.21 0.05
C LEU A 59 6.09 -14.73 0.23
N THR A 60 7.05 -15.48 -0.27
CA THR A 60 7.13 -16.94 0.00
C THR A 60 7.30 -17.27 1.47
N ALA A 61 7.78 -16.32 2.28
CA ALA A 61 7.81 -16.44 3.75
C ALA A 61 6.41 -16.42 4.39
N VAL A 62 5.40 -15.96 3.66
CA VAL A 62 3.99 -15.91 4.07
C VAL A 62 3.14 -16.66 3.04
N PRO A 63 3.20 -18.00 2.99
CA PRO A 63 2.58 -18.79 1.95
C PRO A 63 1.07 -18.58 1.81
N GLN A 64 0.37 -18.27 2.90
CA GLN A 64 -1.06 -18.00 2.89
C GLN A 64 -1.41 -16.76 2.07
N VAL A 65 -0.54 -15.75 2.02
CA VAL A 65 -0.75 -14.55 1.20
C VAL A 65 -0.55 -14.88 -0.28
N VAL A 66 0.50 -15.61 -0.63
CA VAL A 66 0.73 -16.07 -2.00
C VAL A 66 -0.42 -16.94 -2.50
N LYS A 67 -0.91 -17.84 -1.63
CA LYS A 67 -2.07 -18.67 -1.96
C LYS A 67 -3.32 -17.82 -2.19
N MET A 68 -3.62 -16.88 -1.32
CA MET A 68 -4.77 -15.98 -1.47
C MET A 68 -4.70 -15.18 -2.78
N MET A 69 -3.52 -14.64 -3.13
CA MET A 69 -3.30 -13.92 -4.39
C MET A 69 -3.51 -14.83 -5.60
N ASN A 70 -3.09 -16.08 -5.55
CA ASN A 70 -3.28 -17.06 -6.61
C ASN A 70 -4.73 -17.52 -6.74
N ASP A 71 -5.42 -17.76 -5.61
CA ASP A 71 -6.81 -18.18 -5.60
C ASP A 71 -7.74 -17.07 -6.13
N HIS A 72 -7.34 -15.81 -6.01
CA HIS A 72 -8.05 -14.62 -6.50
C HIS A 72 -7.23 -13.85 -7.54
N LEU A 73 -6.80 -14.55 -8.59
CA LEU A 73 -5.87 -14.00 -9.58
C LEU A 73 -6.43 -12.79 -10.34
N ASP A 74 -7.74 -12.77 -10.61
CA ASP A 74 -8.41 -11.63 -11.25
C ASP A 74 -8.31 -10.38 -10.37
N TRP A 75 -8.56 -10.54 -9.08
CA TRP A 75 -8.38 -9.48 -8.08
C TRP A 75 -6.91 -9.03 -8.00
N THR A 76 -5.97 -9.98 -7.97
CA THR A 76 -4.53 -9.70 -7.92
C THR A 76 -4.09 -8.89 -9.13
N THR A 77 -4.53 -9.27 -10.33
CA THR A 77 -4.21 -8.55 -11.57
C THR A 77 -4.82 -7.15 -11.56
N GLN A 78 -6.08 -7.01 -11.16
CA GLN A 78 -6.75 -5.73 -11.07
C GLN A 78 -6.06 -4.80 -10.04
N LEU A 79 -5.62 -5.35 -8.92
CA LEU A 79 -4.86 -4.60 -7.92
C LEU A 79 -3.53 -4.10 -8.49
N GLY A 80 -2.79 -4.96 -9.18
CA GLY A 80 -1.52 -4.61 -9.81
C GLY A 80 -1.67 -3.53 -10.86
N ASP A 81 -2.63 -3.66 -11.76
CA ASP A 81 -2.91 -2.67 -12.80
C ASP A 81 -3.32 -1.32 -12.20
N THR A 82 -4.14 -1.36 -11.15
CA THR A 82 -4.58 -0.15 -10.45
C THR A 82 -3.41 0.50 -9.71
N PHE A 83 -2.57 -0.29 -9.06
CA PHE A 83 -1.39 0.22 -8.36
C PHE A 83 -0.38 0.87 -9.31
N LEU A 84 -0.17 0.31 -10.49
CA LEU A 84 0.70 0.90 -11.52
C LEU A 84 0.14 2.20 -12.09
N SER A 85 -1.17 2.26 -12.32
CA SER A 85 -1.82 3.43 -12.93
C SER A 85 -2.12 4.55 -11.94
N LYS A 86 -2.42 4.23 -10.68
CA LYS A 86 -2.92 5.16 -9.67
C LYS A 86 -2.37 4.85 -8.26
N PRO A 87 -1.04 4.83 -8.08
CA PRO A 87 -0.42 4.42 -6.81
C PRO A 87 -0.87 5.29 -5.62
N SER A 88 -0.98 6.58 -5.80
CA SER A 88 -1.41 7.49 -4.73
C SER A 88 -2.85 7.25 -4.29
N GLU A 89 -3.76 7.01 -5.24
CA GLU A 89 -5.15 6.72 -4.93
C GLU A 89 -5.31 5.38 -4.19
N VAL A 90 -4.50 4.38 -4.54
CA VAL A 90 -4.44 3.09 -3.82
C VAL A 90 -4.01 3.30 -2.38
N MET A 91 -2.94 4.07 -2.16
CA MET A 91 -2.45 4.35 -0.81
C MET A 91 -3.45 5.18 0.01
N ASP A 92 -4.09 6.18 -0.60
CA ASP A 92 -5.13 6.98 0.06
C ASP A 92 -6.34 6.12 0.47
N ALA A 93 -6.77 5.19 -0.38
CA ALA A 93 -7.85 4.26 -0.06
C ALA A 93 -7.49 3.34 1.12
N ILE A 94 -6.26 2.83 1.17
CA ILE A 94 -5.75 2.04 2.29
C ILE A 94 -5.76 2.84 3.58
N GLN A 95 -5.25 4.08 3.56
CA GLN A 95 -5.22 4.94 4.74
C GLN A 95 -6.64 5.29 5.24
N LYS A 96 -7.58 5.50 4.32
CA LYS A 96 -8.97 5.76 4.66
C LYS A 96 -9.63 4.57 5.36
N LEU A 97 -9.36 3.35 4.91
CA LEU A 97 -9.85 2.14 5.56
C LEU A 97 -9.20 1.90 6.93
N ARG A 98 -7.90 2.14 7.07
CA ARG A 98 -7.19 2.07 8.34
C ARG A 98 -7.76 3.08 9.36
N LYS A 99 -8.02 4.30 8.91
CA LYS A 99 -8.64 5.31 9.75
C LYS A 99 -10.03 4.88 10.25
N ARG A 100 -10.88 4.37 9.38
CA ARG A 100 -12.18 3.81 9.79
C ARG A 100 -12.03 2.68 10.80
N ALA A 101 -11.08 1.77 10.58
CA ALA A 101 -10.82 0.66 11.48
C ALA A 101 -10.32 1.13 12.85
N THR A 102 -9.50 2.18 12.88
CA THR A 102 -9.03 2.81 14.12
C THR A 102 -10.19 3.50 14.84
N ASP A 103 -10.98 4.32 14.13
CA ASP A 103 -12.10 5.07 14.70
C ASP A 103 -13.19 4.13 15.26
N SER A 104 -13.38 2.97 14.65
CA SER A 104 -14.31 1.92 15.13
C SER A 104 -13.74 1.06 16.25
N GLY A 105 -12.46 1.23 16.61
CA GLY A 105 -11.76 0.44 17.62
C GLY A 105 -11.40 -0.98 17.17
N PHE A 106 -11.58 -1.30 15.88
CA PHE A 106 -11.18 -2.59 15.31
C PHE A 106 -9.67 -2.69 15.12
N LEU A 107 -9.04 -1.62 14.65
CA LEU A 107 -7.59 -1.52 14.51
C LEU A 107 -6.99 -0.86 15.75
N LYS A 108 -6.27 -1.62 16.54
CA LYS A 108 -5.61 -1.19 17.77
C LYS A 108 -4.33 -2.00 18.01
N ASP A 109 -3.54 -1.55 18.95
CA ASP A 109 -2.38 -2.29 19.41
C ASP A 109 -2.79 -3.65 19.94
N THR A 110 -2.06 -4.68 19.52
CA THR A 110 -2.15 -6.04 20.05
C THR A 110 -0.75 -6.54 20.40
N PRO A 111 -0.63 -7.70 21.11
CA PRO A 111 0.67 -8.29 21.36
C PRO A 111 1.47 -8.61 20.08
N GLU A 112 0.77 -8.75 18.94
CA GLU A 112 1.35 -9.13 17.65
C GLU A 112 1.59 -7.93 16.73
N GLN A 113 0.89 -6.80 16.93
CA GLN A 113 1.02 -5.62 16.08
C GLN A 113 0.97 -4.31 16.86
N LYS A 114 1.70 -3.32 16.36
CA LYS A 114 1.68 -1.95 16.85
C LYS A 114 1.09 -1.02 15.80
N VAL A 115 0.10 -0.23 16.20
CA VAL A 115 -0.57 0.75 15.34
C VAL A 115 -0.13 2.15 15.76
N THR A 116 0.43 2.90 14.85
CA THR A 116 0.88 4.27 15.12
C THR A 116 0.21 5.22 14.14
N ALA A 117 -0.48 6.23 14.66
CA ALA A 117 -1.00 7.32 13.86
C ALA A 117 -0.04 8.52 13.93
N LYS A 118 0.51 8.94 12.80
CA LYS A 118 1.42 10.07 12.71
C LYS A 118 0.88 11.10 11.74
N ALA A 119 0.77 12.34 12.19
CA ALA A 119 0.45 13.45 11.30
C ALA A 119 1.67 13.75 10.42
N VAL A 120 1.54 13.58 9.12
CA VAL A 120 2.56 13.94 8.14
C VAL A 120 2.12 15.23 7.46
N SER A 121 2.93 16.27 7.59
CA SER A 121 2.79 17.46 6.77
C SER A 121 3.34 17.15 5.39
N ALA A 122 2.47 16.84 4.45
CA ALA A 122 2.87 16.80 3.05
C ALA A 122 2.97 18.25 2.56
N GLU A 123 4.18 18.77 2.46
CA GLU A 123 4.44 19.85 1.53
C GLU A 123 4.28 19.26 0.13
N GLN A 124 3.11 19.44 -0.45
CA GLN A 124 2.93 19.20 -1.87
C GLN A 124 3.75 20.28 -2.58
N PRO A 125 4.76 19.90 -3.39
CA PRO A 125 5.32 20.89 -4.31
C PRO A 125 4.17 21.39 -5.16
N ALA A 126 3.98 22.69 -5.23
CA ALA A 126 3.00 23.32 -6.08
C ALA A 126 3.32 22.90 -7.52
N GLU A 127 2.64 21.87 -8.03
CA GLU A 127 2.64 21.57 -9.44
C GLU A 127 1.99 22.75 -10.15
N GLY A 128 2.78 23.44 -10.97
CA GLY A 128 2.28 24.42 -11.90
C GLY A 128 2.79 25.84 -11.72
N THR A 129 4.05 26.06 -11.50
CA THR A 129 4.67 27.28 -11.98
C THR A 129 5.10 27.07 -13.43
N TRP A 130 4.17 27.27 -14.34
CA TRP A 130 4.54 27.66 -15.67
C TRP A 130 5.14 29.05 -15.54
N ALA A 131 6.46 29.13 -15.51
CA ALA A 131 7.15 30.38 -15.72
C ALA A 131 6.94 30.82 -17.18
N THR A 132 5.85 31.52 -17.42
CA THR A 132 5.78 32.38 -18.58
C THR A 132 6.56 33.64 -18.22
N GLU A 133 7.80 33.71 -18.67
CA GLU A 133 8.48 34.98 -18.77
C GLU A 133 7.67 35.92 -19.66
N GLY A 134 7.40 37.08 -19.13
CA GLY A 134 7.10 38.27 -19.90
C GLY A 134 5.64 38.62 -20.04
N THR A 135 5.17 39.46 -19.21
CA THR A 135 4.58 40.77 -19.57
C THR A 135 4.10 41.48 -18.31
N SER A 136 4.75 42.58 -18.03
CA SER A 136 4.32 43.57 -17.04
C SER A 136 3.01 44.19 -17.48
N VAL A 137 1.97 44.01 -16.69
CA VAL A 137 0.80 44.90 -16.70
C VAL A 137 0.54 45.33 -15.27
N GLU A 138 0.96 46.55 -14.96
CA GLU A 138 0.52 47.25 -13.77
C GLU A 138 -1.01 47.48 -13.87
N SER A 139 -1.76 47.00 -12.93
CA SER A 139 -2.96 47.68 -12.47
C SER A 139 -3.46 47.06 -11.15
N GLY A 140 -3.42 47.87 -10.11
CA GLY A 140 -4.38 47.86 -9.00
C GLY A 140 -4.41 46.66 -8.06
N GLY A 141 -3.59 46.72 -7.02
CA GLY A 141 -3.80 46.32 -5.64
C GLY A 141 -4.84 45.26 -5.29
N ALA A 142 -4.42 44.01 -5.22
CA ALA A 142 -4.87 43.07 -4.18
C ALA A 142 -3.85 41.96 -4.10
N THR A 143 -2.93 42.06 -3.15
CA THR A 143 -2.01 40.95 -2.84
C THR A 143 -2.82 39.86 -2.16
N ILE A 144 -3.28 38.89 -2.91
CA ILE A 144 -3.79 37.66 -2.34
C ILE A 144 -2.56 36.85 -1.93
N LYS A 145 -2.21 36.93 -0.65
CA LYS A 145 -1.30 35.96 -0.04
C LYS A 145 -2.03 34.64 -0.01
N ALA A 146 -1.84 33.81 -1.02
CA ALA A 146 -2.21 32.41 -0.95
C ALA A 146 -1.30 31.76 0.08
N THR A 147 -1.77 31.63 1.30
CA THR A 147 -1.14 30.78 2.30
C THR A 147 -1.30 29.34 1.81
N PRO A 148 -0.21 28.60 1.57
CA PRO A 148 -0.36 27.21 1.21
C PRO A 148 -1.14 26.49 2.32
N ALA A 149 -2.29 25.94 1.98
CA ALA A 149 -3.05 25.11 2.90
C ALA A 149 -2.21 23.85 3.15
N VAL A 150 -1.53 23.80 4.27
CA VAL A 150 -0.85 22.61 4.76
C VAL A 150 -1.92 21.60 5.11
N MET A 151 -2.23 20.70 4.19
CA MET A 151 -3.09 19.56 4.48
C MET A 151 -2.32 18.61 5.40
N LYS A 152 -2.67 18.62 6.68
CA LYS A 152 -2.19 17.61 7.61
C LYS A 152 -2.86 16.29 7.26
N ARG A 153 -2.12 15.38 6.65
CA ARG A 153 -2.55 13.98 6.46
C ARG A 153 -2.11 13.17 7.67
N GLU A 154 -3.04 12.43 8.24
CA GLU A 154 -2.73 11.44 9.26
C GLU A 154 -2.41 10.11 8.56
N VAL A 155 -1.19 9.62 8.73
CA VAL A 155 -0.76 8.33 8.20
C VAL A 155 -0.77 7.32 9.33
N ILE A 156 -1.52 6.24 9.15
CA ILE A 156 -1.61 5.13 10.09
C ILE A 156 -0.67 4.03 9.61
N THR A 157 0.33 3.72 10.42
CA THR A 157 1.29 2.65 10.19
C THR A 157 0.94 1.44 11.04
N ILE A 158 1.13 0.25 10.49
CA ILE A 158 0.94 -1.02 11.17
C ILE A 158 2.26 -1.77 11.10
N GLU A 159 2.86 -1.99 12.26
CA GLU A 159 4.12 -2.71 12.40
C GLU A 159 3.91 -3.99 13.21
N PRO A 160 4.59 -5.10 12.88
CA PRO A 160 4.60 -6.26 13.74
C PRO A 160 5.27 -5.91 15.07
N ALA A 161 4.68 -6.32 16.18
CA ALA A 161 5.23 -6.07 17.52
C ALA A 161 6.53 -6.85 17.76
N LYS A 162 6.75 -7.93 17.00
CA LYS A 162 7.98 -8.74 17.01
C LYS A 162 8.46 -8.91 15.58
N THR A 163 9.77 -8.82 15.36
CA THR A 163 10.38 -8.94 14.04
C THR A 163 10.22 -10.32 13.39
N ASP A 164 9.94 -11.34 14.19
CA ASP A 164 9.85 -12.73 13.73
C ASP A 164 8.42 -13.22 13.47
N THR A 165 7.42 -12.37 13.70
CA THR A 165 6.02 -12.76 13.57
C THR A 165 5.28 -11.81 12.63
N VAL A 166 4.76 -12.35 11.53
CA VAL A 166 3.89 -11.62 10.61
C VAL A 166 2.45 -11.95 10.95
N TYR A 167 1.71 -10.95 11.42
CA TYR A 167 0.27 -11.06 11.65
C TYR A 167 -0.51 -10.66 10.41
N VAL A 168 -1.32 -11.57 9.89
CA VAL A 168 -2.20 -11.34 8.74
C VAL A 168 -3.63 -11.27 9.26
N PRO A 169 -4.16 -10.08 9.54
CA PRO A 169 -5.54 -9.94 9.97
C PRO A 169 -6.48 -10.29 8.80
N GLN A 170 -7.53 -11.05 9.09
CA GLN A 170 -8.62 -11.24 8.15
C GLN A 170 -9.65 -10.13 8.36
N TYR A 171 -9.82 -9.31 7.34
CA TYR A 171 -10.90 -8.33 7.32
C TYR A 171 -12.21 -9.05 6.96
N ASN A 172 -13.15 -9.00 7.88
CA ASN A 172 -14.52 -9.44 7.63
C ASN A 172 -15.40 -8.18 7.57
N PRO A 173 -15.93 -7.81 6.39
CA PRO A 173 -16.72 -6.59 6.21
C PRO A 173 -18.05 -6.64 6.96
#